data_8f66837cc8b4ce252f9cdb7646d1022a
#
_entry.id   8f66837cc8b4ce252f9cdb7646d1022a
#
_cell.length_a   1.000
_cell.length_b   1.000
_cell.length_c   1.000
_cell.angle_alpha   90.00
_cell.angle_beta   90.00
_cell.angle_gamma   90.00
#
_symmetry.space_group_name_H-M   'P 1'
#
loop_
_entity.id
_entity.type
_entity.pdbx_description
1 polymer ?
#
loop_
_entity_poly.entity_id
_entity_poly.type
_entity_poly.pdbx_seq_one_letter_code
_entity_poly.pdbx_strand_id
1 'polypeptide(L)'
;RGLREGGATEIIVVDGHGSQAMIPHMMELGAKYVTGHPKTIGEDWKLDSSFAGVVMFGLHAMMGTPDGVLCHTQDSKAENRYWYNGVESGELVQGAASAGLMGVPVIMVTGDVATCREAVRFFGNEIVTVATKQGISREAAILYPFEETREALYKGAKKAISVIPNCKPFTLKVPVKCKMEYLDPEQTEPKLITKEWISDDGKNLLAP
;
A
#
# COMPACT_ATOMS: atom_id res chain seq x y z
N ARG A 1 7.95 13.94 -10.04
CA ARG A 1 8.53 14.24 -11.37
C ARG A 1 8.12 13.18 -12.39
N GLY A 2 8.46 11.90 -12.21
CA GLY A 2 8.17 10.85 -13.20
C GLY A 2 6.71 10.76 -13.60
N LEU A 3 5.75 10.81 -12.66
CA LEU A 3 4.31 10.79 -12.94
C LEU A 3 3.92 11.97 -13.85
N ARG A 4 4.41 13.18 -13.56
CA ARG A 4 4.10 14.39 -14.34
C ARG A 4 4.65 14.30 -15.76
N GLU A 5 5.89 13.87 -15.91
CA GLU A 5 6.47 13.65 -17.23
C GLU A 5 5.84 12.47 -17.99
N GLY A 6 5.19 11.57 -17.29
CA GLY A 6 4.34 10.52 -17.86
C GLY A 6 2.98 11.02 -18.34
N GLY A 7 2.55 12.23 -17.92
CA GLY A 7 1.30 12.85 -18.34
C GLY A 7 0.29 13.08 -17.20
N ALA A 8 0.64 12.83 -15.93
CA ALA A 8 -0.24 13.16 -14.82
C ALA A 8 -0.46 14.68 -14.73
N THR A 9 -1.71 15.11 -14.73
CA THR A 9 -2.10 16.53 -14.66
C THR A 9 -2.22 17.02 -13.24
N GLU A 10 -2.61 16.15 -12.30
CA GLU A 10 -2.69 16.43 -10.87
C GLU A 10 -2.07 15.29 -10.08
N ILE A 11 -1.34 15.62 -9.04
CA ILE A 11 -0.68 14.66 -8.15
C ILE A 11 -0.96 15.06 -6.71
N ILE A 12 -1.60 14.16 -5.97
CA ILE A 12 -1.85 14.30 -4.54
C ILE A 12 -1.06 13.23 -3.81
N VAL A 13 -0.22 13.63 -2.87
CA VAL A 13 0.60 12.75 -2.05
C VAL A 13 0.06 12.76 -0.63
N VAL A 14 -0.41 11.61 -0.16
CA VAL A 14 -0.98 11.48 1.19
C VAL A 14 -0.01 10.71 2.08
N ASP A 15 0.37 11.32 3.21
CA ASP A 15 1.17 10.65 4.23
C ASP A 15 0.33 9.62 4.99
N GLY A 16 0.60 8.34 4.79
CA GLY A 16 -0.08 7.24 5.49
C GLY A 16 0.28 7.17 6.99
N HIS A 17 1.44 7.69 7.37
CA HIS A 17 1.93 7.69 8.76
C HIS A 17 1.62 9.00 9.52
N GLY A 18 0.74 9.81 8.98
CA GLY A 18 0.31 11.05 9.64
C GLY A 18 1.18 12.25 9.29
N SER A 19 2.36 12.43 9.88
CA SER A 19 3.17 13.64 9.69
C SER A 19 4.68 13.39 9.58
N GLN A 20 5.10 12.13 9.44
CA GLN A 20 6.52 11.78 9.56
C GLN A 20 7.19 11.40 8.23
N ALA A 21 6.41 11.08 7.19
CA ALA A 21 6.96 10.65 5.91
C ALA A 21 7.31 11.80 4.95
N MET A 22 6.81 13.02 5.21
CA MET A 22 7.03 14.17 4.34
C MET A 22 8.25 14.98 4.79
N ILE A 23 9.23 15.09 3.93
CA ILE A 23 10.42 15.93 4.12
C ILE A 23 10.24 17.22 3.30
N PRO A 24 9.93 18.38 3.91
CA PRO A 24 9.48 19.58 3.20
C PRO A 24 10.41 20.04 2.08
N HIS A 25 11.73 20.03 2.30
CA HIS A 25 12.70 20.47 1.30
C HIS A 25 12.92 19.48 0.15
N MET A 26 12.32 18.27 0.23
CA MET A 26 12.34 17.29 -0.85
C MET A 26 11.01 17.22 -1.61
N MET A 27 10.03 18.04 -1.25
CA MET A 27 8.74 18.08 -1.94
C MET A 27 8.92 18.64 -3.35
N GLU A 28 8.40 17.92 -4.33
CA GLU A 28 8.48 18.28 -5.75
C GLU A 28 7.42 19.33 -6.09
N LEU A 29 7.78 20.34 -6.88
CA LEU A 29 6.84 21.36 -7.34
C LEU A 29 5.69 20.77 -8.15
N GLY A 30 4.50 21.35 -8.02
CA GLY A 30 3.31 20.96 -8.78
C GLY A 30 2.61 19.68 -8.27
N ALA A 31 2.94 19.20 -7.06
CA ALA A 31 2.17 18.21 -6.33
C ALA A 31 1.57 18.84 -5.07
N LYS A 32 0.41 18.35 -4.65
CA LYS A 32 -0.19 18.68 -3.36
C LYS A 32 0.19 17.61 -2.34
N TYR A 33 0.47 18.02 -1.10
CA TYR A 33 0.89 17.11 -0.04
C TYR A 33 -0.06 17.20 1.14
N VAL A 34 -0.58 16.07 1.57
CA VAL A 34 -1.52 15.94 2.69
C VAL A 34 -0.82 15.21 3.83
N THR A 35 -0.61 15.90 4.93
CA THR A 35 0.07 15.38 6.12
C THR A 35 -0.63 15.85 7.40
N GLY A 36 -0.37 15.19 8.53
CA GLY A 36 -0.97 15.52 9.82
C GLY A 36 -2.18 14.66 10.20
N HIS A 37 -2.65 14.85 11.44
CA HIS A 37 -3.83 14.22 12.01
C HIS A 37 -4.67 15.21 12.81
N PRO A 38 -6.00 15.07 12.81
CA PRO A 38 -6.83 14.25 11.95
C PRO A 38 -6.94 14.84 10.53
N LYS A 39 -7.06 14.01 9.52
CA LYS A 39 -7.30 14.41 8.13
C LYS A 39 -8.81 14.49 7.86
N THR A 40 -9.51 15.40 8.55
CA THR A 40 -10.98 15.46 8.57
C THR A 40 -11.59 16.56 7.71
N ILE A 41 -10.81 17.56 7.30
CA ILE A 41 -11.29 18.74 6.56
C ILE A 41 -10.76 18.73 5.13
N GLY A 42 -11.62 19.09 4.20
CA GLY A 42 -11.33 19.14 2.77
C GLY A 42 -11.65 17.82 2.05
N GLU A 43 -12.25 17.95 0.89
CA GLU A 43 -12.59 16.80 0.05
C GLU A 43 -11.69 16.69 -1.18
N ASP A 44 -11.00 17.77 -1.54
CA ASP A 44 -10.17 17.89 -2.73
C ASP A 44 -8.97 16.94 -2.78
N TRP A 45 -8.65 16.27 -1.67
CA TRP A 45 -7.55 15.32 -1.57
C TRP A 45 -8.02 13.88 -1.41
N LYS A 46 -9.30 13.67 -1.14
CA LYS A 46 -9.86 12.32 -0.95
C LYS A 46 -9.90 11.59 -2.29
N LEU A 47 -9.52 10.34 -2.26
CA LEU A 47 -9.60 9.47 -3.42
C LEU A 47 -11.06 9.27 -3.84
N ASP A 48 -11.36 9.57 -5.10
CA ASP A 48 -12.64 9.33 -5.74
C ASP A 48 -12.45 8.85 -7.20
N SER A 49 -13.56 8.67 -7.91
CA SER A 49 -13.55 8.17 -9.28
C SER A 49 -12.94 9.12 -10.34
N SER A 50 -12.55 10.33 -9.99
CA SER A 50 -11.87 11.27 -10.89
C SER A 50 -10.38 10.98 -11.03
N PHE A 51 -9.81 10.21 -10.09
CA PHE A 51 -8.40 9.80 -10.14
C PHE A 51 -8.17 8.69 -11.16
N ALA A 52 -7.11 8.83 -11.95
CA ALA A 52 -6.74 7.84 -12.96
C ALA A 52 -6.02 6.61 -12.39
N GLY A 53 -5.42 6.71 -11.22
CA GLY A 53 -4.72 5.60 -10.59
C GLY A 53 -4.08 5.95 -9.26
N VAL A 54 -3.75 4.91 -8.49
CA VAL A 54 -3.07 5.00 -7.20
C VAL A 54 -1.66 4.45 -7.31
N VAL A 55 -0.71 5.17 -6.72
CA VAL A 55 0.66 4.70 -6.48
C VAL A 55 0.80 4.40 -4.98
N MET A 56 1.09 3.17 -4.65
CA MET A 56 1.44 2.77 -3.28
C MET A 56 2.95 2.88 -3.11
N PHE A 57 3.37 3.94 -2.43
CA PHE A 57 4.76 4.34 -2.37
C PHE A 57 5.40 4.01 -1.01
N GLY A 58 6.51 3.26 -1.05
CA GLY A 58 7.26 2.92 0.15
C GLY A 58 6.55 1.91 1.05
N LEU A 59 5.71 1.06 0.49
CA LEU A 59 4.97 0.04 1.24
C LEU A 59 5.90 -1.10 1.68
N HIS A 60 5.45 -1.91 2.62
CA HIS A 60 6.06 -3.13 3.11
C HIS A 60 5.18 -4.36 2.81
N ALA A 61 5.77 -5.55 2.84
CA ALA A 61 5.03 -6.80 2.70
C ALA A 61 4.16 -7.09 3.95
N MET A 62 3.14 -7.94 3.79
CA MET A 62 2.27 -8.37 4.88
C MET A 62 3.04 -9.09 6.00
N MET A 63 2.44 -9.11 7.19
CA MET A 63 2.97 -9.84 8.34
C MET A 63 3.29 -11.30 7.98
N GLY A 64 4.43 -11.78 8.50
CA GLY A 64 4.89 -13.14 8.30
C GLY A 64 5.65 -13.39 7.00
N THR A 65 5.92 -12.36 6.19
CA THR A 65 6.78 -12.47 5.00
C THR A 65 8.25 -12.56 5.43
N PRO A 66 8.94 -13.70 5.23
CA PRO A 66 10.25 -13.94 5.84
C PRO A 66 11.35 -12.97 5.41
N ASP A 67 11.31 -12.55 4.15
CA ASP A 67 12.24 -11.61 3.51
C ASP A 67 11.64 -10.20 3.33
N GLY A 68 10.56 -9.88 4.05
CA GLY A 68 9.93 -8.57 4.05
C GLY A 68 10.53 -7.64 5.09
N VAL A 69 11.11 -6.52 4.66
CA VAL A 69 11.64 -5.51 5.58
C VAL A 69 10.50 -4.83 6.31
N LEU A 70 10.56 -4.82 7.64
CA LEU A 70 9.52 -4.28 8.51
C LEU A 70 8.12 -4.86 8.23
N CYS A 71 8.04 -6.09 7.72
CA CYS A 71 6.78 -6.72 7.37
C CYS A 71 5.83 -6.74 8.57
N HIS A 72 4.62 -6.23 8.37
CA HIS A 72 3.54 -6.23 9.35
C HIS A 72 2.20 -5.98 8.64
N THR A 73 1.09 -6.03 9.37
CA THR A 73 -0.22 -5.65 8.87
C THR A 73 -0.93 -4.85 9.96
N GLN A 74 -1.08 -3.54 9.77
CA GLN A 74 -1.67 -2.55 10.67
C GLN A 74 -0.86 -2.32 11.96
N ASP A 75 -0.66 -3.32 12.78
CA ASP A 75 0.11 -3.24 14.01
C ASP A 75 1.32 -4.18 13.96
N SER A 76 2.50 -3.59 14.04
CA SER A 76 3.76 -4.33 13.98
C SER A 76 4.09 -5.08 15.28
N LYS A 77 3.45 -4.73 16.40
CA LYS A 77 3.70 -5.33 17.72
C LYS A 77 2.78 -6.51 18.01
N ALA A 78 1.52 -6.43 17.55
CA ALA A 78 0.52 -7.46 17.78
C ALA A 78 0.54 -8.59 16.75
N GLU A 79 1.47 -8.53 15.81
CA GLU A 79 1.63 -9.53 14.73
C GLU A 79 0.33 -9.81 13.97
N ASN A 80 -0.44 -8.77 13.68
CA ASN A 80 -1.73 -8.88 13.04
C ASN A 80 -1.65 -9.53 11.66
N ARG A 81 -2.49 -10.53 11.45
CA ARG A 81 -2.68 -11.20 10.15
C ARG A 81 -4.14 -11.13 9.75
N TYR A 82 -4.39 -10.83 8.48
CA TYR A 82 -5.74 -10.68 7.94
C TYR A 82 -5.99 -11.63 6.78
N TRP A 83 -7.23 -12.12 6.68
CA TRP A 83 -7.71 -12.92 5.55
C TRP A 83 -9.01 -12.35 5.01
N TYR A 84 -9.10 -12.24 3.69
CA TYR A 84 -10.32 -11.86 2.98
C TYR A 84 -10.74 -12.99 2.05
N ASN A 85 -11.94 -13.52 2.26
CA ASN A 85 -12.44 -14.70 1.55
C ASN A 85 -11.46 -15.89 1.60
N GLY A 86 -10.76 -16.07 2.72
CA GLY A 86 -9.78 -17.14 2.93
C GLY A 86 -8.38 -16.87 2.38
N VAL A 87 -8.14 -15.73 1.73
CA VAL A 87 -6.82 -15.35 1.22
C VAL A 87 -6.13 -14.43 2.20
N GLU A 88 -4.95 -14.84 2.70
CA GLU A 88 -4.12 -13.99 3.55
C GLU A 88 -3.64 -12.76 2.79
N SER A 89 -3.80 -11.59 3.41
CA SER A 89 -3.70 -10.28 2.76
C SER A 89 -3.16 -9.24 3.73
N GLY A 90 -2.36 -8.32 3.22
CA GLY A 90 -1.80 -7.20 3.97
C GLY A 90 -2.43 -5.85 3.61
N GLU A 91 -1.78 -4.79 4.04
CA GLU A 91 -2.21 -3.40 3.80
C GLU A 91 -2.24 -3.03 2.32
N LEU A 92 -1.41 -3.69 1.51
CA LEU A 92 -1.45 -3.58 0.05
C LEU A 92 -2.84 -3.91 -0.51
N VAL A 93 -3.43 -5.03 -0.07
CA VAL A 93 -4.78 -5.44 -0.49
C VAL A 93 -5.85 -4.52 0.10
N GLN A 94 -5.70 -4.12 1.37
CA GLN A 94 -6.64 -3.21 2.04
C GLN A 94 -6.74 -1.86 1.31
N GLY A 95 -5.60 -1.27 1.00
CA GLY A 95 -5.54 -0.01 0.25
C GLY A 95 -6.05 -0.15 -1.19
N ALA A 96 -5.69 -1.25 -1.86
CA ALA A 96 -6.16 -1.52 -3.22
C ALA A 96 -7.67 -1.76 -3.29
N ALA A 97 -8.24 -2.46 -2.32
CA ALA A 97 -9.68 -2.68 -2.23
C ALA A 97 -10.43 -1.36 -2.01
N SER A 98 -9.90 -0.48 -1.13
CA SER A 98 -10.45 0.86 -0.93
C SER A 98 -10.44 1.69 -2.20
N ALA A 99 -9.34 1.68 -2.96
CA ALA A 99 -9.26 2.36 -4.25
C ALA A 99 -10.20 1.73 -5.30
N GLY A 100 -10.28 0.41 -5.29
CA GLY A 100 -11.16 -0.35 -6.20
C GLY A 100 -12.64 -0.08 -6.01
N LEU A 101 -13.09 0.23 -4.78
CA LEU A 101 -14.47 0.67 -4.50
C LEU A 101 -14.80 2.01 -5.19
N MET A 102 -13.79 2.85 -5.44
CA MET A 102 -13.92 4.11 -6.19
C MET A 102 -13.69 3.91 -7.70
N GLY A 103 -13.47 2.68 -8.17
CA GLY A 103 -13.15 2.39 -9.57
C GLY A 103 -11.73 2.76 -9.99
N VAL A 104 -10.83 3.01 -9.03
CA VAL A 104 -9.46 3.48 -9.29
C VAL A 104 -8.47 2.32 -9.18
N PRO A 105 -7.66 2.05 -10.22
CA PRO A 105 -6.68 0.98 -10.18
C PRO A 105 -5.40 1.38 -9.42
N VAL A 106 -4.73 0.39 -8.83
CA VAL A 106 -3.31 0.52 -8.44
C VAL A 106 -2.47 0.39 -9.71
N ILE A 107 -1.63 1.39 -9.99
CA ILE A 107 -0.80 1.44 -11.20
C ILE A 107 0.68 1.24 -10.91
N MET A 108 1.11 1.46 -9.67
CA MET A 108 2.49 1.26 -9.25
C MET A 108 2.56 0.93 -7.76
N VAL A 109 3.46 0.04 -7.41
CA VAL A 109 3.83 -0.27 -6.02
C VAL A 109 5.35 -0.17 -5.87
N THR A 110 5.80 0.46 -4.79
CA THR A 110 7.23 0.53 -4.44
C THR A 110 7.45 0.07 -3.01
N GLY A 111 8.55 -0.61 -2.78
CA GLY A 111 8.92 -1.13 -1.47
C GLY A 111 10.22 -1.92 -1.55
N ASP A 112 10.28 -3.02 -0.85
CA ASP A 112 11.32 -4.03 -1.05
C ASP A 112 10.92 -5.07 -2.12
N VAL A 113 11.80 -6.03 -2.39
CA VAL A 113 11.53 -7.11 -3.35
C VAL A 113 10.32 -7.94 -2.93
N ALA A 114 10.13 -8.19 -1.64
CA ALA A 114 9.01 -8.97 -1.11
C ALA A 114 7.66 -8.26 -1.34
N THR A 115 7.60 -6.95 -1.08
CA THR A 115 6.44 -6.10 -1.38
C THR A 115 6.09 -6.10 -2.87
N CYS A 116 7.10 -5.98 -3.74
CA CYS A 116 6.89 -6.03 -5.19
C CYS A 116 6.35 -7.40 -5.64
N ARG A 117 6.84 -8.49 -5.06
CA ARG A 117 6.35 -9.84 -5.31
C ARG A 117 4.89 -10.01 -4.84
N GLU A 118 4.55 -9.47 -3.66
CA GLU A 118 3.19 -9.44 -3.16
C GLU A 118 2.25 -8.67 -4.10
N ALA A 119 2.68 -7.51 -4.59
CA ALA A 119 1.92 -6.71 -5.54
C ALA A 119 1.61 -7.46 -6.83
N VAL A 120 2.58 -8.15 -7.41
CA VAL A 120 2.38 -8.98 -8.60
C VAL A 120 1.43 -10.14 -8.33
N ARG A 121 1.52 -10.78 -7.14
CA ARG A 121 0.61 -11.86 -6.74
C ARG A 121 -0.86 -11.41 -6.76
N PHE A 122 -1.17 -10.22 -6.27
CA PHE A 122 -2.55 -9.74 -6.15
C PHE A 122 -3.08 -8.99 -7.36
N PHE A 123 -2.22 -8.25 -8.07
CA PHE A 123 -2.64 -7.35 -9.15
C PHE A 123 -2.19 -7.80 -10.55
N GLY A 124 -1.38 -8.86 -10.63
CA GLY A 124 -0.82 -9.32 -11.90
C GLY A 124 0.41 -8.52 -12.36
N ASN A 125 0.86 -8.78 -13.58
CA ASN A 125 2.09 -8.22 -14.14
C ASN A 125 1.88 -6.87 -14.86
N GLU A 126 0.66 -6.39 -14.94
CA GLU A 126 0.33 -5.15 -15.66
C GLU A 126 0.74 -3.89 -14.87
N ILE A 127 0.80 -4.00 -13.54
CA ILE A 127 1.24 -2.89 -12.70
C ILE A 127 2.75 -2.71 -12.75
N VAL A 128 3.21 -1.50 -12.47
CA VAL A 128 4.64 -1.22 -12.32
C VAL A 128 5.07 -1.50 -10.88
N THR A 129 6.11 -2.29 -10.69
CA THR A 129 6.76 -2.47 -9.39
C THR A 129 8.18 -1.93 -9.42
N VAL A 130 8.61 -1.26 -8.32
CA VAL A 130 9.99 -0.80 -8.16
C VAL A 130 10.49 -1.16 -6.77
N ALA A 131 11.41 -2.10 -6.71
CA ALA A 131 12.11 -2.43 -5.48
C ALA A 131 13.26 -1.45 -5.25
N THR A 132 13.34 -0.90 -4.04
CA THR A 132 14.41 0.03 -3.61
C THR A 132 15.44 -0.66 -2.71
N LYS A 133 15.16 -1.88 -2.30
CA LYS A 133 16.00 -2.74 -1.47
C LYS A 133 15.54 -4.19 -1.57
N GLN A 134 16.40 -5.11 -1.17
CA GLN A 134 16.06 -6.52 -1.00
C GLN A 134 16.12 -6.85 0.49
N GLY A 135 15.02 -7.34 1.04
CA GLY A 135 15.01 -7.83 2.41
C GLY A 135 15.78 -9.13 2.56
N ILE A 136 16.45 -9.28 3.68
CA ILE A 136 17.07 -10.52 4.17
C ILE A 136 16.22 -11.11 5.28
N SER A 137 15.68 -10.22 6.11
CA SER A 137 14.75 -10.51 7.19
C SER A 137 13.93 -9.24 7.48
N ARG A 138 13.09 -9.29 8.50
CA ARG A 138 12.31 -8.15 8.96
C ARG A 138 13.16 -6.91 9.30
N GLU A 139 14.37 -7.10 9.79
CA GLU A 139 15.24 -6.02 10.28
C GLU A 139 16.58 -5.92 9.53
N ALA A 140 16.74 -6.66 8.43
CA ALA A 140 17.95 -6.65 7.63
C ALA A 140 17.65 -6.60 6.13
N ALA A 141 18.43 -5.80 5.39
CA ALA A 141 18.27 -5.63 3.95
C ALA A 141 19.60 -5.36 3.23
N ILE A 142 19.63 -5.73 1.97
CA ILE A 142 20.59 -5.22 1.00
C ILE A 142 20.00 -3.93 0.41
N LEU A 143 20.65 -2.81 0.66
CA LEU A 143 20.24 -1.51 0.13
C LEU A 143 20.80 -1.32 -1.27
N TYR A 144 20.01 -0.75 -2.16
CA TYR A 144 20.48 -0.31 -3.47
C TYR A 144 20.97 1.14 -3.38
N PRO A 145 21.96 1.55 -4.19
CA PRO A 145 22.43 2.92 -4.21
C PRO A 145 21.30 3.94 -4.44
N PHE A 146 21.40 5.08 -3.76
CA PHE A 146 20.32 6.09 -3.81
C PHE A 146 20.05 6.59 -5.23
N GLU A 147 21.10 6.82 -6.00
CA GLU A 147 21.00 7.29 -7.40
C GLU A 147 20.30 6.27 -8.29
N GLU A 148 20.59 4.97 -8.10
CA GLU A 148 19.96 3.88 -8.85
C GLU A 148 18.47 3.76 -8.50
N THR A 149 18.13 3.79 -7.21
CA THR A 149 16.74 3.70 -6.76
C THR A 149 15.93 4.92 -7.21
N ARG A 150 16.53 6.12 -7.15
CA ARG A 150 15.91 7.35 -7.62
C ARG A 150 15.59 7.30 -9.12
N GLU A 151 16.53 6.81 -9.92
CA GLU A 151 16.33 6.65 -11.36
C GLU A 151 15.29 5.57 -11.68
N ALA A 152 15.32 4.44 -10.97
CA ALA A 152 14.32 3.38 -11.12
C ALA A 152 12.91 3.87 -10.76
N LEU A 153 12.74 4.60 -9.66
CA LEU A 153 11.50 5.22 -9.26
C LEU A 153 10.99 6.23 -10.28
N TYR A 154 11.86 7.06 -10.82
CA TYR A 154 11.52 8.02 -11.85
C TYR A 154 10.99 7.33 -13.13
N LYS A 155 11.74 6.34 -13.65
CA LYS A 155 11.34 5.55 -14.81
C LYS A 155 10.07 4.78 -14.58
N GLY A 156 9.96 4.13 -13.41
CA GLY A 156 8.77 3.39 -12.99
C GLY A 156 7.54 4.29 -12.93
N ALA A 157 7.64 5.45 -12.30
CA ALA A 157 6.54 6.42 -12.20
C ALA A 157 6.10 6.93 -13.59
N LYS A 158 7.03 7.21 -14.48
CA LYS A 158 6.70 7.59 -15.86
C LYS A 158 5.99 6.48 -16.62
N LYS A 159 6.47 5.24 -16.49
CA LYS A 159 5.84 4.04 -17.07
C LYS A 159 4.44 3.78 -16.49
N ALA A 160 4.23 4.02 -15.18
CA ALA A 160 2.96 3.76 -14.50
C ALA A 160 1.78 4.48 -15.16
N ILE A 161 1.98 5.68 -15.70
CA ILE A 161 0.94 6.40 -16.42
C ILE A 161 0.56 5.69 -17.73
N SER A 162 1.52 5.13 -18.44
CA SER A 162 1.25 4.44 -19.72
C SER A 162 0.55 3.11 -19.56
N VAL A 163 0.60 2.48 -18.39
CA VAL A 163 -0.05 1.18 -18.13
C VAL A 163 -1.45 1.31 -17.53
N ILE A 164 -1.92 2.52 -17.23
CA ILE A 164 -3.26 2.76 -16.67
C ILE A 164 -4.38 2.00 -17.43
N PRO A 165 -4.42 2.00 -18.78
CA PRO A 165 -5.47 1.29 -19.51
C PRO A 165 -5.49 -0.23 -19.29
N ASN A 166 -4.37 -0.81 -18.86
CA ASN A 166 -4.22 -2.23 -18.63
C ASN A 166 -4.48 -2.61 -17.16
N CYS A 167 -4.39 -1.65 -16.22
CA CYS A 167 -4.61 -1.87 -14.82
C CYS A 167 -6.11 -1.86 -14.50
N LYS A 168 -6.57 -2.88 -13.77
CA LYS A 168 -7.97 -2.97 -13.34
C LYS A 168 -8.09 -2.59 -11.87
N PRO A 169 -9.18 -1.90 -11.47
CA PRO A 169 -9.48 -1.71 -10.06
C PRO A 169 -9.55 -3.07 -9.34
N PHE A 170 -8.85 -3.15 -8.21
CA PHE A 170 -8.86 -4.36 -7.41
C PHE A 170 -10.15 -4.44 -6.60
N THR A 171 -10.88 -5.54 -6.71
CA THR A 171 -12.15 -5.73 -5.99
C THR A 171 -12.16 -7.09 -5.28
N LEU A 172 -12.72 -7.11 -4.09
CA LEU A 172 -13.04 -8.35 -3.37
C LEU A 172 -14.47 -8.77 -3.69
N LYS A 173 -14.68 -10.07 -3.83
CA LYS A 173 -16.04 -10.61 -4.01
C LYS A 173 -16.84 -10.39 -2.73
N VAL A 174 -17.93 -9.65 -2.82
CA VAL A 174 -18.85 -9.40 -1.70
C VAL A 174 -19.94 -10.48 -1.59
N PRO A 175 -20.45 -10.78 -0.39
CA PRO A 175 -19.93 -10.30 0.89
C PRO A 175 -18.53 -10.83 1.19
N VAL A 176 -17.68 -10.00 1.79
CA VAL A 176 -16.31 -10.38 2.13
C VAL A 176 -16.30 -11.05 3.51
N LYS A 177 -15.86 -12.30 3.55
CA LYS A 177 -15.57 -12.99 4.81
C LYS A 177 -14.20 -12.54 5.30
N CYS A 178 -14.18 -11.81 6.39
CA CYS A 178 -12.98 -11.26 6.99
C CYS A 178 -12.58 -12.08 8.22
N LYS A 179 -11.29 -12.35 8.36
CA LYS A 179 -10.68 -12.93 9.54
C LYS A 179 -9.44 -12.14 9.92
N MET A 180 -9.24 -11.91 11.21
CA MET A 180 -8.02 -11.37 11.78
C MET A 180 -7.52 -12.29 12.88
N GLU A 181 -6.22 -12.52 12.92
CA GLU A 181 -5.51 -13.13 14.03
C GLU A 181 -4.45 -12.18 14.55
N TYR A 182 -4.28 -12.11 15.85
CA TYR A 182 -3.24 -11.31 16.49
C TYR A 182 -2.81 -11.91 17.82
N LEU A 183 -1.61 -11.59 18.26
CA LEU A 183 -1.13 -11.91 19.60
C LEU A 183 -1.55 -10.79 20.55
N ASP A 184 -2.25 -11.16 21.65
CA ASP A 184 -2.64 -10.19 22.66
C ASP A 184 -1.40 -9.66 23.40
N PRO A 185 -1.04 -8.38 23.23
CA PRO A 185 0.18 -7.83 23.81
C PRO A 185 0.07 -7.56 25.33
N GLU A 186 -1.14 -7.61 25.89
CA GLU A 186 -1.39 -7.32 27.31
C GLU A 186 -1.18 -8.57 28.21
N GLN A 187 -1.02 -9.75 27.61
CA GLN A 187 -0.86 -10.99 28.36
C GLN A 187 0.62 -11.35 28.57
N THR A 188 0.94 -11.84 29.76
CA THR A 188 2.28 -12.32 30.12
C THR A 188 2.75 -13.46 29.22
N GLU A 189 1.81 -14.31 28.80
CA GLU A 189 2.03 -15.33 27.76
C GLU A 189 1.20 -14.93 26.54
N PRO A 190 1.83 -14.73 25.36
CA PRO A 190 1.10 -14.32 24.15
C PRO A 190 0.00 -15.32 23.81
N LYS A 191 -1.25 -14.83 23.78
CA LYS A 191 -2.41 -15.62 23.39
C LYS A 191 -2.86 -15.21 22.01
N LEU A 192 -2.99 -16.19 21.11
CA LEU A 192 -3.57 -15.94 19.79
C LEU A 192 -5.08 -15.66 19.92
N ILE A 193 -5.48 -14.49 19.46
CA ILE A 193 -6.88 -14.07 19.37
C ILE A 193 -7.30 -14.11 17.90
N THR A 194 -8.47 -14.67 17.65
CA THR A 194 -9.11 -14.69 16.32
C THR A 194 -10.39 -13.88 16.36
N LYS A 195 -10.57 -12.99 15.39
CA LYS A 195 -11.82 -12.27 15.12
C LYS A 195 -12.29 -12.58 13.71
N GLU A 196 -13.61 -12.76 13.55
CA GLU A 196 -14.25 -12.98 12.26
C GLU A 196 -15.45 -12.05 12.11
N TRP A 197 -15.63 -11.49 10.90
CA TRP A 197 -16.77 -10.65 10.56
C TRP A 197 -17.07 -10.72 9.07
N ILE A 198 -18.21 -10.15 8.68
CA ILE A 198 -18.62 -10.05 7.27
C ILE A 198 -18.69 -8.57 6.90
N SER A 199 -18.08 -8.22 5.78
CA SER A 199 -18.23 -6.92 5.14
C SER A 199 -19.13 -7.07 3.93
N ASP A 200 -20.39 -6.62 4.05
CA ASP A 200 -21.40 -6.84 3.00
C ASP A 200 -21.10 -6.07 1.72
N ASP A 201 -20.47 -4.91 1.81
CA ASP A 201 -20.15 -4.01 0.69
C ASP A 201 -18.64 -3.87 0.42
N GLY A 202 -17.80 -4.59 1.16
CA GLY A 202 -16.35 -4.54 1.03
C GLY A 202 -15.65 -3.31 1.62
N LYS A 203 -16.36 -2.44 2.37
CA LYS A 203 -15.79 -1.23 2.97
C LYS A 203 -15.13 -1.49 4.34
N ASN A 204 -15.72 -2.36 5.15
CA ASN A 204 -15.25 -2.63 6.51
C ASN A 204 -14.31 -3.84 6.53
N LEU A 205 -13.09 -3.64 6.04
CA LEU A 205 -12.08 -4.70 5.96
C LEU A 205 -11.20 -4.81 7.22
N LEU A 206 -11.19 -3.78 8.07
CA LEU A 206 -10.47 -3.82 9.35
C LEU A 206 -11.39 -4.34 10.46
N ALA A 207 -10.80 -5.00 11.45
CA ALA A 207 -11.55 -5.55 12.59
C ALA A 207 -12.22 -4.42 13.39
N PRO A 208 -13.47 -4.64 13.81
CA PRO A 208 -14.20 -3.70 14.67
C PRO A 208 -13.62 -3.64 16.09
#